data_3b414519eb9c0ad2da30894983caf359
#
_entry.id   3b414519eb9c0ad2da30894983caf359
#
_cell.length_a   1.000
_cell.length_b   1.000
_cell.length_c   1.000
_cell.angle_alpha   90.00
_cell.angle_beta   90.00
_cell.angle_gamma   90.00
#
_symmetry.space_group_name_H-M   'P 1'
#
loop_
_entity.id
_entity.type
_entity.pdbx_description
1 polymer ?
#
loop_
_entity_poly.entity_id
_entity_poly.type
_entity_poly.pdbx_seq_one_letter_code
_entity_poly.pdbx_strand_id
1 'polypeptide(L)'
;VSDPVPPDSILAFAEKLGADLWVMGKDFNFSGDKLQWSWAGRGRRYSGLAYPALRGANQLLNASGVLAALEVMRPQLPVTAQAIRNGLAMVALTGRFQIVPGEPVLVLDVAHNPHSVSALAANLDAMGFYPTTHAVFGAMADKDLAAMFQKMLPLVDQWYFADLPLPRASSAAQLVEFW
;
A
#
# COMPACT_ATOMS: atom_id res chain seq x y z
N VAL A 1 -4.93 -4.76 -13.42
CA VAL A 1 -4.07 -5.37 -12.41
C VAL A 1 -2.75 -4.63 -12.35
N SER A 2 -2.38 -4.10 -11.17
CA SER A 2 -1.14 -3.31 -10.99
C SER A 2 0.10 -4.17 -10.71
N ASP A 3 -0.07 -5.47 -10.53
CA ASP A 3 1.05 -6.41 -10.46
C ASP A 3 1.56 -6.68 -11.87
N PRO A 4 2.85 -6.48 -12.17
CA PRO A 4 3.41 -6.77 -13.49
C PRO A 4 3.47 -8.29 -13.80
N VAL A 5 3.36 -9.14 -12.78
CA VAL A 5 3.29 -10.60 -12.90
C VAL A 5 2.06 -11.11 -12.14
N PRO A 6 0.86 -10.87 -12.67
CA PRO A 6 -0.36 -11.29 -12.00
C PRO A 6 -0.48 -12.82 -11.94
N PRO A 7 -1.13 -13.37 -10.91
CA PRO A 7 -1.40 -14.80 -10.84
C PRO A 7 -2.18 -15.32 -12.06
N ASP A 8 -1.81 -16.49 -12.57
CA ASP A 8 -2.45 -17.13 -13.73
C ASP A 8 -3.97 -17.31 -13.53
N SER A 9 -4.40 -17.52 -12.28
CA SER A 9 -5.82 -17.63 -11.93
C SER A 9 -6.61 -16.35 -12.25
N ILE A 10 -6.00 -15.16 -12.12
CA ILE A 10 -6.63 -13.88 -12.47
C ILE A 10 -6.73 -13.77 -13.99
N LEU A 11 -5.69 -14.14 -14.72
CA LEU A 11 -5.65 -14.11 -16.19
C LEU A 11 -6.73 -15.04 -16.76
N ALA A 12 -6.74 -16.30 -16.33
CA ALA A 12 -7.71 -17.30 -16.77
C ALA A 12 -9.16 -16.93 -16.42
N PHE A 13 -9.37 -16.33 -15.25
CA PHE A 13 -10.73 -15.90 -14.87
C PHE A 13 -11.20 -14.69 -15.67
N ALA A 14 -10.33 -13.74 -15.98
CA ALA A 14 -10.65 -12.61 -16.85
C ALA A 14 -11.00 -13.08 -18.27
N GLU A 15 -10.22 -14.00 -18.83
CA GLU A 15 -10.50 -14.62 -20.13
C GLU A 15 -11.85 -15.33 -20.14
N LYS A 16 -12.14 -16.15 -19.12
CA LYS A 16 -13.42 -16.86 -18.97
C LYS A 16 -14.61 -15.91 -18.95
N LEU A 17 -14.45 -14.74 -18.35
CA LEU A 17 -15.51 -13.72 -18.27
C LEU A 17 -15.59 -12.82 -19.50
N GLY A 18 -14.62 -12.89 -20.41
CA GLY A 18 -14.47 -11.91 -21.51
C GLY A 18 -14.20 -10.49 -21.01
N ALA A 19 -13.53 -10.35 -19.85
CA ALA A 19 -13.25 -9.07 -19.26
C ALA A 19 -12.10 -8.34 -19.99
N ASP A 20 -12.22 -7.03 -20.18
CA ASP A 20 -11.11 -6.21 -20.70
C ASP A 20 -10.05 -6.03 -19.58
N LEU A 21 -9.12 -6.96 -19.56
CA LEU A 21 -8.07 -6.97 -18.55
C LEU A 21 -6.94 -6.02 -18.93
N TRP A 22 -6.63 -5.10 -18.05
CA TRP A 22 -5.48 -4.20 -18.14
C TRP A 22 -4.40 -4.63 -17.17
N VAL A 23 -3.21 -4.91 -17.69
CA VAL A 23 -2.06 -5.39 -16.91
C VAL A 23 -0.94 -4.36 -16.99
N MET A 24 -0.36 -4.04 -15.84
CA MET A 24 0.82 -3.18 -15.75
C MET A 24 2.00 -3.78 -16.51
N GLY A 25 2.76 -2.93 -17.19
CA GLY A 25 3.88 -3.33 -18.05
C GLY A 25 3.47 -3.70 -19.47
N LYS A 26 2.16 -3.99 -19.68
CA LYS A 26 1.59 -4.32 -21.00
C LYS A 26 0.64 -3.23 -21.50
N ASP A 27 -0.37 -2.90 -20.74
CA ASP A 27 -1.47 -2.02 -21.11
C ASP A 27 -1.32 -0.62 -20.56
N PHE A 28 -0.65 -0.50 -19.44
CA PHE A 28 -0.27 0.77 -18.83
C PHE A 28 1.07 0.63 -18.10
N ASN A 29 1.73 1.76 -17.92
CA ASN A 29 3.02 1.81 -17.23
C ASN A 29 3.26 3.19 -16.63
N PHE A 30 4.24 3.30 -15.74
CA PHE A 30 4.69 4.55 -15.22
C PHE A 30 6.23 4.64 -15.24
N SER A 31 6.74 5.84 -15.22
CA SER A 31 8.15 6.17 -15.04
C SER A 31 8.25 7.42 -14.18
N GLY A 32 9.33 7.60 -13.47
CA GLY A 32 9.53 8.77 -12.63
C GLY A 32 10.98 9.02 -12.26
N ASP A 33 11.23 10.21 -11.76
CA ASP A 33 12.51 10.67 -11.20
C ASP A 33 12.32 11.05 -9.72
N LYS A 34 13.22 11.83 -9.14
CA LYS A 34 13.12 12.24 -7.73
C LYS A 34 12.01 13.27 -7.46
N LEU A 35 11.49 13.94 -8.48
CA LEU A 35 10.59 15.09 -8.34
C LEU A 35 9.17 14.80 -8.85
N GLN A 36 9.06 14.03 -9.93
CA GLN A 36 7.81 13.83 -10.64
C GLN A 36 7.75 12.47 -11.30
N TRP A 37 6.55 12.07 -11.66
CA TRP A 37 6.32 10.85 -12.41
C TRP A 37 5.39 11.07 -13.59
N SER A 38 5.36 10.12 -14.47
CA SER A 38 4.53 10.08 -15.66
C SER A 38 3.84 8.73 -15.77
N TRP A 39 2.64 8.73 -16.30
CA TRP A 39 1.85 7.54 -16.55
C TRP A 39 1.44 7.47 -18.00
N ALA A 40 1.39 6.27 -18.58
CA ALA A 40 0.91 6.00 -19.92
C ALA A 40 -0.01 4.78 -19.90
N GLY A 41 -1.22 4.89 -20.45
CA GLY A 41 -2.14 3.81 -20.74
C GLY A 41 -2.34 3.61 -22.23
N ARG A 42 -3.35 2.83 -22.62
CA ARG A 42 -3.63 2.52 -24.02
C ARG A 42 -3.96 3.75 -24.87
N GLY A 43 -4.66 4.74 -24.31
CA GLY A 43 -5.12 5.92 -25.06
C GLY A 43 -4.64 7.26 -24.49
N ARG A 44 -4.02 7.28 -23.30
CA ARG A 44 -3.63 8.51 -22.63
C ARG A 44 -2.27 8.47 -21.98
N ARG A 45 -1.74 9.70 -21.80
CA ARG A 45 -0.52 9.94 -21.03
C ARG A 45 -0.74 11.11 -20.09
N TYR A 46 -0.19 11.00 -18.90
CA TYR A 46 -0.09 12.08 -17.92
C TYR A 46 1.37 12.27 -17.58
N SER A 47 1.91 13.47 -17.80
CA SER A 47 3.29 13.81 -17.52
C SER A 47 3.36 14.87 -16.43
N GLY A 48 4.48 14.93 -15.71
CA GLY A 48 4.71 15.91 -14.67
C GLY A 48 3.71 15.78 -13.52
N LEU A 49 3.37 14.57 -13.13
CA LEU A 49 2.55 14.32 -11.95
C LEU A 49 3.41 14.45 -10.70
N ALA A 50 2.93 15.16 -9.68
CA ALA A 50 3.50 15.06 -8.36
C ALA A 50 3.26 13.66 -7.79
N TYR A 51 4.20 13.17 -6.97
CA TYR A 51 4.01 11.89 -6.29
C TYR A 51 2.75 11.92 -5.41
N PRO A 52 2.03 10.79 -5.29
CA PRO A 52 0.87 10.71 -4.41
C PRO A 52 1.21 11.13 -2.98
N ALA A 53 0.27 11.81 -2.32
CA ALA A 53 0.45 12.19 -0.91
C ALA A 53 0.57 10.97 0.03
N LEU A 54 0.02 9.82 -0.37
CA LEU A 54 0.23 8.56 0.32
C LEU A 54 1.67 8.09 0.17
N ARG A 55 2.33 7.80 1.28
CA ARG A 55 3.71 7.33 1.31
C ARG A 55 3.79 5.81 1.20
N GLY A 56 4.89 5.32 0.64
CA GLY A 56 5.20 3.90 0.56
C GLY A 56 5.49 3.39 -0.85
N ALA A 57 6.32 2.36 -0.94
CA ALA A 57 6.84 1.82 -2.20
C ALA A 57 5.72 1.39 -3.19
N ASN A 58 4.60 0.89 -2.66
CA ASN A 58 3.49 0.40 -3.49
C ASN A 58 2.51 1.50 -3.92
N GLN A 59 2.65 2.73 -3.43
CA GLN A 59 1.64 3.76 -3.71
C GLN A 59 1.65 4.23 -5.16
N LEU A 60 2.80 4.20 -5.81
CA LEU A 60 2.89 4.53 -7.23
C LEU A 60 2.25 3.45 -8.11
N LEU A 61 2.42 2.17 -7.74
CA LEU A 61 1.71 1.05 -8.35
C LEU A 61 0.19 1.19 -8.22
N ASN A 62 -0.27 1.51 -7.00
CA ASN A 62 -1.68 1.72 -6.71
C ASN A 62 -2.25 2.92 -7.50
N ALA A 63 -1.55 4.06 -7.49
CA ALA A 63 -1.92 5.24 -8.27
C ALA A 63 -1.99 4.94 -9.77
N SER A 64 -1.04 4.16 -10.28
CA SER A 64 -1.03 3.72 -11.68
C SER A 64 -2.26 2.89 -12.03
N GLY A 65 -2.65 1.96 -11.16
CA GLY A 65 -3.88 1.17 -11.33
C GLY A 65 -5.14 2.03 -11.27
N VAL A 66 -5.18 3.03 -10.39
CA VAL A 66 -6.28 4.00 -10.33
C VAL A 66 -6.40 4.78 -11.64
N LEU A 67 -5.28 5.26 -12.22
CA LEU A 67 -5.31 5.97 -13.49
C LEU A 67 -5.79 5.08 -14.63
N ALA A 68 -5.40 3.79 -14.66
CA ALA A 68 -5.90 2.83 -15.63
C ALA A 68 -7.43 2.62 -15.49
N ALA A 69 -7.93 2.47 -14.26
CA ALA A 69 -9.36 2.35 -14.00
C ALA A 69 -10.14 3.60 -14.44
N LEU A 70 -9.63 4.79 -14.15
CA LEU A 70 -10.24 6.06 -14.57
C LEU A 70 -10.24 6.23 -16.09
N GLU A 71 -9.23 5.71 -16.79
CA GLU A 71 -9.22 5.72 -18.26
C GLU A 71 -10.31 4.82 -18.84
N VAL A 72 -10.44 3.60 -18.32
CA VAL A 72 -11.49 2.66 -18.74
C VAL A 72 -12.89 3.22 -18.47
N MET A 73 -13.09 3.80 -17.28
CA MET A 73 -14.39 4.31 -16.86
C MET A 73 -14.72 5.70 -17.42
N ARG A 74 -13.86 6.29 -18.18
CA ARG A 74 -14.01 7.66 -18.66
C ARG A 74 -15.32 8.00 -19.38
N PRO A 75 -15.93 7.11 -20.19
CA PRO A 75 -17.22 7.40 -20.79
C PRO A 75 -18.33 7.62 -19.76
N GLN A 76 -18.25 6.93 -18.60
CA GLN A 76 -19.23 7.02 -17.52
C GLN A 76 -18.81 8.02 -16.44
N LEU A 77 -17.49 8.15 -16.22
CA LEU A 77 -16.90 9.00 -15.18
C LEU A 77 -15.80 9.89 -15.78
N PRO A 78 -16.16 10.99 -16.44
CA PRO A 78 -15.17 11.88 -17.06
C PRO A 78 -14.42 12.68 -15.98
N VAL A 79 -13.16 12.31 -15.76
CA VAL A 79 -12.27 13.01 -14.80
C VAL A 79 -11.25 13.85 -15.57
N THR A 80 -11.08 15.10 -15.17
CA THR A 80 -10.11 16.01 -15.78
C THR A 80 -8.68 15.72 -15.31
N ALA A 81 -7.69 16.10 -16.09
CA ALA A 81 -6.29 15.97 -15.68
C ALA A 81 -5.97 16.78 -14.41
N GLN A 82 -6.65 17.93 -14.22
CA GLN A 82 -6.47 18.71 -13.00
C GLN A 82 -7.09 18.01 -11.78
N ALA A 83 -8.25 17.37 -11.92
CA ALA A 83 -8.85 16.60 -10.84
C ALA A 83 -7.95 15.41 -10.43
N ILE A 84 -7.31 14.75 -11.40
CA ILE A 84 -6.32 13.69 -11.14
C ILE A 84 -5.14 14.25 -10.32
N ARG A 85 -4.55 15.38 -10.73
CA ARG A 85 -3.46 16.01 -9.99
C ARG A 85 -3.84 16.36 -8.56
N ASN A 86 -5.01 16.98 -8.38
CA ASN A 86 -5.51 17.34 -7.07
C ASN A 86 -5.78 16.09 -6.22
N GLY A 87 -6.41 15.07 -6.78
CA GLY A 87 -6.69 13.83 -6.08
C GLY A 87 -5.42 13.13 -5.59
N LEU A 88 -4.40 13.02 -6.43
CA LEU A 88 -3.12 12.42 -6.06
C LEU A 88 -2.40 13.23 -4.96
N ALA A 89 -2.44 14.57 -5.05
CA ALA A 89 -1.78 15.45 -4.09
C ALA A 89 -2.49 15.53 -2.73
N MET A 90 -3.81 15.32 -2.71
CA MET A 90 -4.64 15.52 -1.52
C MET A 90 -5.17 14.23 -0.91
N VAL A 91 -4.88 13.06 -1.52
CA VAL A 91 -5.37 11.79 -1.00
C VAL A 91 -4.83 11.54 0.41
N ALA A 92 -5.73 11.25 1.33
CA ALA A 92 -5.41 10.85 2.70
C ALA A 92 -6.20 9.59 3.03
N LEU A 93 -5.50 8.54 3.47
CA LEU A 93 -6.11 7.29 3.93
C LEU A 93 -5.55 6.98 5.32
N THR A 94 -6.45 6.96 6.29
CA THR A 94 -6.10 6.62 7.68
C THR A 94 -5.49 5.22 7.74
N GLY A 95 -4.38 5.09 8.47
CA GLY A 95 -3.71 3.80 8.64
C GLY A 95 -2.99 3.26 7.39
N ARG A 96 -2.59 4.11 6.46
CA ARG A 96 -1.73 3.78 5.33
C ARG A 96 -0.41 4.51 5.43
N PHE A 97 0.50 4.00 6.25
CA PHE A 97 1.75 4.64 6.63
C PHE A 97 1.52 6.12 6.99
N GLN A 98 0.50 6.35 7.78
CA GLN A 98 0.11 7.68 8.20
C GLN A 98 1.06 8.17 9.29
N ILE A 99 1.81 9.21 8.98
CA ILE A 99 2.69 9.86 9.95
C ILE A 99 1.91 10.97 10.65
N VAL A 100 1.76 10.84 11.96
CA VAL A 100 1.23 11.89 12.84
C VAL A 100 2.42 12.56 13.50
N PRO A 101 2.69 13.85 13.18
CA PRO A 101 3.81 14.56 13.78
C PRO A 101 3.60 14.79 15.27
N GLY A 102 4.70 14.72 16.03
CA GLY A 102 4.68 14.92 17.46
C GLY A 102 5.94 14.36 18.13
N GLU A 103 5.97 14.39 19.43
CA GLU A 103 7.00 13.76 20.26
C GLU A 103 6.30 12.82 21.26
N PRO A 104 6.36 11.51 20.99
CA PRO A 104 7.01 10.82 19.87
C PRO A 104 6.28 11.00 18.52
N VAL A 105 6.99 10.77 17.41
CA VAL A 105 6.37 10.61 16.10
C VAL A 105 5.53 9.33 16.10
N LEU A 106 4.28 9.42 15.68
CA LEU A 106 3.40 8.26 15.59
C LEU A 106 3.21 7.85 14.13
N VAL A 107 3.39 6.56 13.84
CA VAL A 107 3.06 5.94 12.55
C VAL A 107 1.87 5.02 12.71
N LEU A 108 0.83 5.22 11.91
CA LEU A 108 -0.35 4.37 11.89
C LEU A 108 -0.38 3.58 10.58
N ASP A 109 -0.44 2.25 10.68
CA ASP A 109 -0.56 1.38 9.52
C ASP A 109 -1.47 0.19 9.83
N VAL A 110 -2.18 -0.30 8.80
CA VAL A 110 -3.07 -1.46 8.88
C VAL A 110 -2.47 -2.71 8.22
N ALA A 111 -1.16 -2.78 8.07
CA ALA A 111 -0.49 -3.96 7.55
C ALA A 111 -0.85 -5.20 8.38
N HIS A 112 -1.30 -6.26 7.72
CA HIS A 112 -1.90 -7.43 8.36
C HIS A 112 -1.55 -8.77 7.69
N ASN A 113 -0.55 -8.77 6.80
CA ASN A 113 -0.01 -9.96 6.16
C ASN A 113 1.48 -9.74 5.84
N PRO A 114 2.28 -10.79 5.58
CA PRO A 114 3.72 -10.68 5.36
C PRO A 114 4.12 -9.73 4.24
N HIS A 115 3.32 -9.61 3.18
CA HIS A 115 3.60 -8.69 2.06
C HIS A 115 3.43 -7.22 2.49
N SER A 116 2.31 -6.88 3.11
CA SER A 116 2.05 -5.51 3.59
C SER A 116 3.01 -5.10 4.71
N VAL A 117 3.37 -6.04 5.60
CA VAL A 117 4.37 -5.81 6.65
C VAL A 117 5.78 -5.60 6.06
N SER A 118 6.14 -6.27 4.96
CA SER A 118 7.40 -5.96 4.25
C SER A 118 7.44 -4.52 3.74
N ALA A 119 6.32 -4.03 3.21
CA ALA A 119 6.23 -2.64 2.76
C ALA A 119 6.29 -1.65 3.94
N LEU A 120 5.62 -1.97 5.06
CA LEU A 120 5.70 -1.19 6.30
C LEU A 120 7.14 -1.12 6.82
N ALA A 121 7.83 -2.26 6.90
CA ALA A 121 9.22 -2.35 7.33
C ALA A 121 10.14 -1.48 6.47
N ALA A 122 10.04 -1.59 5.14
CA ALA A 122 10.82 -0.77 4.22
C ALA A 122 10.54 0.73 4.37
N ASN A 123 9.29 1.11 4.65
CA ASN A 123 8.93 2.51 4.86
C ASN A 123 9.45 3.04 6.20
N LEU A 124 9.44 2.24 7.27
CA LEU A 124 10.01 2.61 8.57
C LEU A 124 11.52 2.79 8.46
N ASP A 125 12.21 1.85 7.83
CA ASP A 125 13.66 1.94 7.58
C ASP A 125 14.03 3.21 6.81
N ALA A 126 13.22 3.58 5.82
CA ALA A 126 13.41 4.79 5.02
C ALA A 126 13.11 6.10 5.77
N MET A 127 12.50 6.07 6.95
CA MET A 127 12.28 7.28 7.77
C MET A 127 13.57 7.83 8.39
N GLY A 128 14.63 7.04 8.42
CA GLY A 128 15.89 7.40 9.07
C GLY A 128 16.00 6.91 10.51
N PHE A 129 16.96 7.43 11.23
CA PHE A 129 17.29 6.96 12.57
C PHE A 129 16.35 7.52 13.64
N TYR A 130 15.82 6.62 14.46
CA TYR A 130 15.12 6.92 15.70
C TYR A 130 15.78 6.14 16.84
N PRO A 131 16.04 6.75 18.00
CA PRO A 131 16.76 6.10 19.11
C PRO A 131 16.05 4.85 19.64
N THR A 132 14.73 4.85 19.61
CA THR A 132 13.88 3.75 20.08
C THR A 132 12.57 3.72 19.29
N THR A 133 12.21 2.53 18.82
CA THR A 133 10.95 2.28 18.12
C THR A 133 10.05 1.42 19.01
N HIS A 134 8.88 1.92 19.31
CA HIS A 134 7.83 1.22 20.06
C HIS A 134 6.73 0.78 19.11
N ALA A 135 6.28 -0.47 19.20
CA ALA A 135 5.15 -0.97 18.43
C ALA A 135 3.98 -1.36 19.35
N VAL A 136 2.81 -0.76 19.12
CA VAL A 136 1.53 -1.25 19.64
C VAL A 136 0.90 -2.12 18.57
N PHE A 137 0.70 -3.40 18.87
CA PHE A 137 0.31 -4.39 17.86
C PHE A 137 -0.86 -5.26 18.33
N GLY A 138 -1.85 -5.40 17.45
CA GLY A 138 -2.94 -6.35 17.56
C GLY A 138 -3.25 -6.95 16.19
N ALA A 139 -3.60 -8.22 16.12
CA ALA A 139 -3.83 -8.91 14.85
C ALA A 139 -4.92 -9.97 14.93
N MET A 140 -5.42 -10.39 13.77
CA MET A 140 -6.32 -11.53 13.65
C MET A 140 -5.53 -12.84 13.72
N ALA A 141 -6.11 -13.86 14.36
CA ALA A 141 -5.48 -15.16 14.59
C ALA A 141 -5.21 -15.97 13.30
N ASP A 142 -5.97 -15.68 12.24
CA ASP A 142 -5.85 -16.34 10.93
C ASP A 142 -4.67 -15.81 10.07
N LYS A 143 -3.86 -14.90 10.60
CA LYS A 143 -2.72 -14.31 9.87
C LYS A 143 -1.42 -15.07 10.14
N ASP A 144 -0.50 -14.99 9.19
CA ASP A 144 0.85 -15.53 9.35
C ASP A 144 1.67 -14.59 10.25
N LEU A 145 1.42 -14.72 11.56
CA LEU A 145 2.01 -13.85 12.58
C LEU A 145 3.53 -14.04 12.65
N ALA A 146 4.01 -15.29 12.54
CA ALA A 146 5.44 -15.57 12.60
C ALA A 146 6.23 -14.85 11.50
N ALA A 147 5.74 -14.94 10.24
CA ALA A 147 6.38 -14.25 9.13
C ALA A 147 6.27 -12.71 9.24
N MET A 148 5.20 -12.19 9.85
CA MET A 148 5.06 -10.76 10.11
C MET A 148 6.06 -10.27 11.16
N PHE A 149 6.19 -10.98 12.29
CA PHE A 149 7.15 -10.66 13.35
C PHE A 149 8.59 -10.69 12.83
N GLN A 150 8.97 -11.74 12.09
CA GLN A 150 10.30 -11.85 11.50
C GLN A 150 10.76 -10.61 10.74
N LYS A 151 9.83 -9.93 10.08
CA LYS A 151 10.13 -8.72 9.28
C LYS A 151 10.23 -7.45 10.12
N MET A 152 9.55 -7.40 11.26
CA MET A 152 9.47 -6.22 12.11
C MET A 152 10.47 -6.25 13.28
N LEU A 153 10.88 -7.44 13.72
CA LEU A 153 11.82 -7.60 14.85
C LEU A 153 13.09 -6.76 14.74
N PRO A 154 13.73 -6.61 13.56
CA PRO A 154 14.93 -5.79 13.43
C PRO A 154 14.70 -4.28 13.58
N LEU A 155 13.43 -3.82 13.52
CA LEU A 155 13.06 -2.41 13.48
C LEU A 155 12.33 -1.93 14.74
N VAL A 156 11.98 -2.84 15.64
CA VAL A 156 11.17 -2.53 16.83
C VAL A 156 11.91 -2.95 18.09
N ASP A 157 12.17 -1.98 18.95
CA ASP A 157 12.89 -2.20 20.21
C ASP A 157 11.95 -2.68 21.32
N GLN A 158 10.70 -2.21 21.32
CA GLN A 158 9.73 -2.56 22.37
C GLN A 158 8.34 -2.82 21.78
N TRP A 159 7.72 -3.91 22.22
CA TRP A 159 6.41 -4.36 21.81
C TRP A 159 5.37 -4.23 22.91
N TYR A 160 4.18 -3.77 22.50
CA TYR A 160 2.99 -3.70 23.35
C TYR A 160 1.86 -4.41 22.61
N PHE A 161 1.49 -5.58 23.10
CA PHE A 161 0.44 -6.37 22.48
C PHE A 161 -0.93 -5.97 23.04
N ALA A 162 -1.90 -5.83 22.14
CA ALA A 162 -3.25 -5.40 22.49
C ALA A 162 -4.29 -6.41 22.02
N ASP A 163 -5.26 -6.68 22.89
CA ASP A 163 -6.48 -7.39 22.49
C ASP A 163 -7.32 -6.49 21.59
N LEU A 164 -7.76 -7.04 20.46
CA LEU A 164 -8.74 -6.37 19.62
C LEU A 164 -10.15 -6.87 19.98
N PRO A 165 -11.16 -5.98 20.05
CA PRO A 165 -12.53 -6.36 20.41
C PRO A 165 -13.25 -7.03 19.22
N LEU A 166 -12.65 -8.08 18.66
CA LEU A 166 -13.11 -8.79 17.48
C LEU A 166 -13.05 -10.30 17.68
N PRO A 167 -14.07 -11.07 17.26
CA PRO A 167 -14.16 -12.51 17.56
C PRO A 167 -13.01 -13.36 17.02
N ARG A 168 -12.33 -12.91 15.98
CA ARG A 168 -11.21 -13.63 15.33
C ARG A 168 -9.84 -13.07 15.70
N ALA A 169 -9.75 -12.16 16.65
CA ALA A 169 -8.48 -11.59 17.05
C ALA A 169 -7.68 -12.58 17.89
N SER A 170 -6.35 -12.54 17.73
CA SER A 170 -5.44 -13.12 18.72
C SER A 170 -5.51 -12.30 19.99
N SER A 171 -5.45 -12.98 21.14
CA SER A 171 -5.24 -12.29 22.40
C SER A 171 -3.81 -11.75 22.51
N ALA A 172 -3.59 -10.73 23.33
CA ALA A 172 -2.26 -10.22 23.64
C ALA A 172 -1.34 -11.34 24.15
N ALA A 173 -1.85 -12.26 24.98
CA ALA A 173 -1.11 -13.42 25.48
C ALA A 173 -0.65 -14.36 24.36
N GLN A 174 -1.51 -14.62 23.37
CA GLN A 174 -1.14 -15.43 22.21
C GLN A 174 -0.09 -14.72 21.34
N LEU A 175 -0.17 -13.40 21.20
CA LEU A 175 0.80 -12.65 20.41
C LEU A 175 2.21 -12.68 21.03
N VAL A 176 2.31 -12.73 22.36
CA VAL A 176 3.60 -12.88 23.07
C VAL A 176 4.29 -14.20 22.73
N GLU A 177 3.56 -15.27 22.41
CA GLU A 177 4.14 -16.56 22.08
C GLU A 177 4.89 -16.56 20.71
N PHE A 178 4.62 -15.56 19.85
CA PHE A 178 5.29 -15.39 18.57
C PHE A 178 6.51 -14.47 18.63
N TRP A 179 6.64 -13.71 19.69
CA TRP A 179 7.75 -12.79 19.91
C TRP A 179 8.88 -13.46 20.70
#